data_4f38f273c8aa5069da44300f6ea13bfb
#
_entry.id   4f38f273c8aa5069da44300f6ea13bfb
#
_cell.length_a   1.000
_cell.length_b   1.000
_cell.length_c   1.000
_cell.angle_alpha   90.00
_cell.angle_beta   90.00
_cell.angle_gamma   90.00
#
_symmetry.space_group_name_H-M   'P 1'
#
loop_
_entity.id
_entity.type
_entity.pdbx_description
1 polymer ?
#
loop_
_entity_poly.entity_id
_entity_poly.type
_entity_poly.pdbx_seq_one_letter_code
_entity_poly.pdbx_strand_id
1 'polypeptide(L)'
;MLCTLFIQQLSASTVKKYYTLKEFSKLKVSSAFQVEFIQSNENKVEVEIDEDDADDVFVGNADGTLTIKLNDYGNYNTSVMKATVYGNSLSGIFISGASHFSSTHTFREKEINIKTSGASRVEILLETDLLDLDISGASKLTVKGSAAKQKIDISGASKYNGKNCSSNDINIDASGASKATLNCINILDAEASGASHVTYLNEPKKINKSTSGASEVEAN
;
A
#
# COMPACT_ATOMS: atom_id res chain seq x y z
N MET A 1 -6.40 -38.70 40.97
CA MET A 1 -7.55 -38.05 40.28
C MET A 1 -6.97 -37.01 39.38
N LEU A 2 -6.72 -37.35 38.10
CA LEU A 2 -6.10 -36.46 37.12
C LEU A 2 -7.21 -35.62 36.47
N CYS A 3 -7.22 -34.35 36.73
CA CYS A 3 -8.15 -33.40 36.10
C CYS A 3 -7.56 -33.00 34.75
N THR A 4 -8.01 -33.62 33.66
CA THR A 4 -7.68 -33.21 32.29
C THR A 4 -8.50 -31.97 31.98
N LEU A 5 -7.81 -30.83 31.97
CA LEU A 5 -8.37 -29.53 31.48
C LEU A 5 -8.47 -29.62 29.94
N PHE A 6 -9.68 -29.86 29.43
CA PHE A 6 -9.96 -29.63 27.99
C PHE A 6 -10.03 -28.11 27.75
N ILE A 7 -8.99 -27.56 27.17
CA ILE A 7 -9.06 -26.23 26.58
C ILE A 7 -9.78 -26.40 25.23
N GLN A 8 -11.08 -26.10 25.19
CA GLN A 8 -11.76 -25.88 23.93
C GLN A 8 -11.17 -24.58 23.34
N GLN A 9 -10.40 -24.69 22.27
CA GLN A 9 -10.15 -23.54 21.42
C GLN A 9 -11.50 -23.16 20.77
N LEU A 10 -12.10 -22.07 21.23
CA LEU A 10 -13.16 -21.41 20.50
C LEU A 10 -12.52 -20.88 19.21
N SER A 11 -12.73 -21.55 18.10
CA SER A 11 -12.50 -21.00 16.78
C SER A 11 -13.61 -19.97 16.56
N ALA A 12 -13.26 -18.69 16.45
CA ALA A 12 -14.20 -17.66 16.05
C ALA A 12 -14.82 -18.07 14.71
N SER A 13 -16.16 -18.06 14.62
CA SER A 13 -16.84 -18.31 13.35
C SER A 13 -16.63 -17.12 12.45
N THR A 14 -16.29 -17.35 11.18
CA THR A 14 -16.16 -16.29 10.18
C THR A 14 -17.36 -16.28 9.25
N VAL A 15 -17.76 -15.09 8.82
CA VAL A 15 -18.82 -14.90 7.85
C VAL A 15 -18.30 -14.21 6.60
N LYS A 16 -18.98 -14.45 5.46
CA LYS A 16 -18.68 -13.77 4.20
C LYS A 16 -19.80 -12.83 3.83
N LYS A 17 -19.46 -11.58 3.57
CA LYS A 17 -20.37 -10.53 3.07
C LYS A 17 -19.99 -10.19 1.62
N TYR A 18 -20.99 -9.99 0.78
CA TYR A 18 -20.83 -9.71 -0.65
C TYR A 18 -21.47 -8.38 -0.99
N TYR A 19 -20.74 -7.53 -1.70
CA TYR A 19 -21.18 -6.20 -2.10
C TYR A 19 -21.04 -6.05 -3.61
N THR A 20 -22.15 -5.78 -4.31
CA THR A 20 -22.14 -5.37 -5.72
C THR A 20 -22.07 -3.85 -5.77
N LEU A 21 -21.18 -3.32 -6.56
CA LEU A 21 -20.82 -1.91 -6.57
C LEU A 21 -20.97 -1.29 -7.95
N LYS A 22 -21.05 0.03 -8.00
CA LYS A 22 -20.80 0.79 -9.23
C LYS A 22 -19.30 0.79 -9.51
N GLU A 23 -18.93 1.19 -10.72
CA GLU A 23 -17.54 1.35 -11.13
C GLU A 23 -16.79 2.29 -10.17
N PHE A 24 -15.53 1.94 -9.91
CA PHE A 24 -14.59 2.71 -9.11
C PHE A 24 -13.20 2.63 -9.72
N SER A 25 -12.41 3.67 -9.53
CA SER A 25 -11.00 3.76 -9.95
C SER A 25 -10.05 4.05 -8.80
N LYS A 26 -10.59 4.22 -7.59
CA LYS A 26 -9.82 4.48 -6.38
C LYS A 26 -10.26 3.53 -5.28
N LEU A 27 -9.29 3.07 -4.48
CA LEU A 27 -9.51 2.20 -3.33
C LEU A 27 -8.93 2.84 -2.06
N LYS A 28 -9.74 2.94 -1.01
CA LYS A 28 -9.34 3.38 0.32
C LYS A 28 -9.60 2.28 1.33
N VAL A 29 -8.54 1.86 2.03
CA VAL A 29 -8.61 0.79 3.04
C VAL A 29 -8.01 1.25 4.36
N SER A 30 -8.67 0.91 5.45
CA SER A 30 -8.16 1.11 6.82
C SER A 30 -8.58 -0.04 7.74
N SER A 31 -8.25 0.05 9.04
CA SER A 31 -8.67 -0.91 10.08
C SER A 31 -8.08 -2.32 9.98
N ALA A 32 -6.84 -2.45 9.48
CA ALA A 32 -6.09 -3.70 9.42
C ALA A 32 -6.61 -4.78 8.43
N PHE A 33 -7.36 -4.40 7.40
CA PHE A 33 -7.79 -5.33 6.37
C PHE A 33 -6.62 -5.88 5.54
N GLN A 34 -6.66 -7.18 5.24
CA GLN A 34 -5.87 -7.81 4.19
C GLN A 34 -6.68 -7.79 2.90
N VAL A 35 -6.23 -7.00 1.92
CA VAL A 35 -6.94 -6.81 0.66
C VAL A 35 -6.18 -7.40 -0.50
N GLU A 36 -6.85 -8.23 -1.27
CA GLU A 36 -6.41 -8.71 -2.57
C GLU A 36 -7.25 -8.07 -3.67
N PHE A 37 -6.60 -7.45 -4.67
CA PHE A 37 -7.27 -6.95 -5.86
C PHE A 37 -7.14 -7.94 -7.01
N ILE A 38 -8.28 -8.28 -7.60
CA ILE A 38 -8.41 -9.16 -8.78
C ILE A 38 -9.02 -8.37 -9.92
N GLN A 39 -8.32 -8.30 -11.04
CA GLN A 39 -8.89 -7.66 -12.23
C GLN A 39 -10.11 -8.41 -12.73
N SER A 40 -11.19 -7.68 -12.95
CA SER A 40 -12.48 -8.21 -13.39
C SER A 40 -13.30 -7.11 -14.07
N ASN A 41 -14.20 -7.52 -14.96
CA ASN A 41 -15.24 -6.64 -15.48
C ASN A 41 -16.41 -6.43 -14.49
N GLU A 42 -16.46 -7.22 -13.41
CA GLU A 42 -17.42 -7.05 -12.32
C GLU A 42 -16.82 -6.12 -11.26
N ASN A 43 -17.67 -5.26 -10.70
CA ASN A 43 -17.32 -4.41 -9.56
C ASN A 43 -17.98 -4.97 -8.31
N LYS A 44 -17.20 -5.72 -7.53
CA LYS A 44 -17.71 -6.34 -6.29
C LYS A 44 -16.61 -6.44 -5.24
N VAL A 45 -17.04 -6.60 -3.99
CA VAL A 45 -16.19 -6.90 -2.85
C VAL A 45 -16.73 -8.10 -2.11
N GLU A 46 -15.85 -9.01 -1.78
CA GLU A 46 -16.10 -10.13 -0.87
C GLU A 46 -15.32 -9.86 0.41
N VAL A 47 -16.00 -9.74 1.55
CA VAL A 47 -15.36 -9.55 2.87
C VAL A 47 -15.54 -10.82 3.68
N GLU A 48 -14.44 -11.35 4.21
CA GLU A 48 -14.40 -12.43 5.20
C GLU A 48 -13.93 -11.85 6.53
N ILE A 49 -14.76 -11.97 7.55
CA ILE A 49 -14.53 -11.37 8.86
C ILE A 49 -15.10 -12.25 9.98
N ASP A 50 -14.59 -12.09 11.20
CA ASP A 50 -15.19 -12.74 12.38
C ASP A 50 -16.64 -12.28 12.56
N GLU A 51 -17.53 -13.21 12.90
CA GLU A 51 -18.98 -13.00 12.95
C GLU A 51 -19.37 -11.85 13.89
N ASP A 52 -18.69 -11.74 15.03
CA ASP A 52 -18.95 -10.74 16.06
C ASP A 52 -18.73 -9.29 15.56
N ASP A 53 -17.82 -9.08 14.60
CA ASP A 53 -17.46 -7.77 14.05
C ASP A 53 -18.09 -7.51 12.67
N ALA A 54 -18.88 -8.46 12.17
CA ALA A 54 -19.38 -8.40 10.80
C ALA A 54 -20.29 -7.20 10.53
N ASP A 55 -21.07 -6.76 11.51
CA ASP A 55 -22.01 -5.63 11.36
C ASP A 55 -21.30 -4.27 11.37
N ASP A 56 -20.06 -4.23 11.82
CA ASP A 56 -19.23 -3.03 11.82
C ASP A 56 -18.45 -2.79 10.53
N VAL A 57 -18.52 -3.74 9.58
CA VAL A 57 -17.88 -3.57 8.27
C VAL A 57 -18.60 -2.51 7.46
N PHE A 58 -17.85 -1.49 7.05
CA PHE A 58 -18.29 -0.51 6.09
C PHE A 58 -17.65 -0.77 4.72
N VAL A 59 -18.47 -0.97 3.70
CA VAL A 59 -18.08 -1.00 2.29
C VAL A 59 -18.97 -0.01 1.54
N GLY A 60 -18.35 1.04 0.98
CA GLY A 60 -19.08 2.10 0.28
C GLY A 60 -18.31 2.59 -0.93
N ASN A 61 -19.02 3.00 -1.98
CA ASN A 61 -18.45 3.64 -3.17
C ASN A 61 -19.06 5.03 -3.33
N ALA A 62 -18.24 6.06 -3.20
CA ALA A 62 -18.61 7.45 -3.40
C ALA A 62 -17.58 8.11 -4.35
N ASP A 63 -18.10 8.82 -5.35
CA ASP A 63 -17.28 9.55 -6.35
C ASP A 63 -16.15 8.70 -6.96
N GLY A 64 -16.46 7.43 -7.29
CA GLY A 64 -15.52 6.50 -7.87
C GLY A 64 -14.42 6.01 -6.88
N THR A 65 -14.59 6.25 -5.58
CA THR A 65 -13.71 5.76 -4.52
C THR A 65 -14.41 4.69 -3.69
N LEU A 66 -13.93 3.45 -3.81
CA LEU A 66 -14.33 2.35 -2.94
C LEU A 66 -13.62 2.50 -1.59
N THR A 67 -14.40 2.52 -0.49
CA THR A 67 -13.89 2.58 0.88
C THR A 67 -14.23 1.29 1.61
N ILE A 68 -13.23 0.67 2.25
CA ILE A 68 -13.38 -0.53 3.08
C ILE A 68 -12.76 -0.22 4.44
N LYS A 69 -13.57 -0.31 5.50
CA LYS A 69 -13.10 -0.06 6.88
C LYS A 69 -14.04 -0.72 7.90
N LEU A 70 -13.64 -0.76 9.16
CA LEU A 70 -14.58 -0.93 10.28
C LEU A 70 -15.10 0.45 10.74
N ASN A 71 -16.27 0.49 11.34
CA ASN A 71 -16.80 1.68 11.98
C ASN A 71 -15.94 2.09 13.18
N ASP A 72 -15.79 3.40 13.45
CA ASP A 72 -14.78 3.95 14.34
C ASP A 72 -15.06 3.74 15.86
N TYR A 73 -16.11 3.01 16.25
CA TYR A 73 -16.60 2.95 17.64
C TYR A 73 -16.46 1.59 18.35
N GLY A 74 -15.77 0.61 17.75
CA GLY A 74 -15.64 -0.74 18.30
C GLY A 74 -14.28 -1.04 18.94
N ASN A 75 -14.30 -1.85 20.01
CA ASN A 75 -13.11 -2.58 20.47
C ASN A 75 -13.04 -3.89 19.72
N TYR A 76 -12.37 -3.89 18.57
CA TYR A 76 -12.27 -5.06 17.71
C TYR A 76 -11.18 -6.01 18.19
N ASN A 77 -11.54 -7.27 18.39
CA ASN A 77 -10.60 -8.37 18.64
C ASN A 77 -10.63 -9.36 17.48
N THR A 78 -10.71 -8.83 16.26
CA THR A 78 -10.91 -9.57 15.03
C THR A 78 -9.63 -10.27 14.62
N SER A 79 -9.69 -11.60 14.47
CA SER A 79 -8.58 -12.43 13.99
C SER A 79 -8.54 -12.54 12.47
N VAL A 80 -9.66 -12.37 11.79
CA VAL A 80 -9.80 -12.44 10.34
C VAL A 80 -10.45 -11.17 9.80
N MET A 81 -9.72 -10.42 8.98
CA MET A 81 -10.21 -9.28 8.21
C MET A 81 -9.64 -9.33 6.81
N LYS A 82 -10.34 -9.99 5.91
CA LYS A 82 -9.93 -10.11 4.51
C LYS A 82 -10.96 -9.50 3.60
N ALA A 83 -10.51 -8.88 2.52
CA ALA A 83 -11.38 -8.41 1.46
C ALA A 83 -10.79 -8.77 0.09
N THR A 84 -11.57 -9.38 -0.77
CA THR A 84 -11.24 -9.57 -2.17
C THR A 84 -12.01 -8.55 -2.98
N VAL A 85 -11.28 -7.67 -3.66
CA VAL A 85 -11.83 -6.56 -4.45
C VAL A 85 -11.72 -6.91 -5.92
N TYR A 86 -12.86 -6.91 -6.62
CA TYR A 86 -12.93 -7.15 -8.05
C TYR A 86 -13.26 -5.84 -8.77
N GLY A 87 -12.51 -5.49 -9.80
CA GLY A 87 -12.68 -4.28 -10.59
C GLY A 87 -11.78 -4.25 -11.80
N ASN A 88 -11.95 -3.25 -12.65
CA ASN A 88 -11.21 -3.14 -13.90
C ASN A 88 -9.75 -2.71 -13.66
N SER A 89 -9.53 -1.54 -13.05
CA SER A 89 -8.21 -1.00 -12.73
C SER A 89 -8.29 0.01 -11.58
N LEU A 90 -7.14 0.40 -11.03
CA LEU A 90 -7.03 1.42 -9.98
C LEU A 90 -5.99 2.47 -10.37
N SER A 91 -6.42 3.74 -10.41
CA SER A 91 -5.53 4.91 -10.50
C SER A 91 -5.18 5.50 -9.14
N GLY A 92 -5.91 5.16 -8.07
CA GLY A 92 -5.66 5.61 -6.69
C GLY A 92 -5.75 4.47 -5.69
N ILE A 93 -4.72 4.33 -4.84
CA ILE A 93 -4.63 3.29 -3.80
C ILE A 93 -4.22 3.95 -2.49
N PHE A 94 -5.15 4.00 -1.51
CA PHE A 94 -4.98 4.67 -0.23
C PHE A 94 -5.10 3.66 0.90
N ILE A 95 -3.98 3.29 1.51
CA ILE A 95 -3.92 2.23 2.52
C ILE A 95 -3.42 2.81 3.84
N SER A 96 -4.18 2.59 4.89
CA SER A 96 -3.88 3.12 6.23
C SER A 96 -4.15 2.11 7.35
N GLY A 97 -3.88 2.50 8.58
CA GLY A 97 -3.98 1.60 9.73
C GLY A 97 -2.86 0.56 9.73
N ALA A 98 -3.20 -0.70 9.92
CA ALA A 98 -2.29 -1.84 9.80
C ALA A 98 -2.64 -2.73 8.58
N SER A 99 -3.22 -2.12 7.53
CA SER A 99 -3.77 -2.85 6.39
C SER A 99 -2.70 -3.32 5.42
N HIS A 100 -3.01 -4.40 4.71
CA HIS A 100 -2.18 -4.96 3.66
C HIS A 100 -2.95 -4.94 2.33
N PHE A 101 -2.33 -4.46 1.27
CA PHE A 101 -2.85 -4.52 -0.09
C PHE A 101 -1.89 -5.28 -1.00
N SER A 102 -2.42 -6.20 -1.78
CA SER A 102 -1.67 -6.93 -2.79
C SER A 102 -2.49 -7.12 -4.07
N SER A 103 -1.78 -7.21 -5.20
CA SER A 103 -2.34 -7.64 -6.46
C SER A 103 -1.28 -8.32 -7.31
N THR A 104 -1.65 -9.38 -8.00
CA THR A 104 -0.81 -10.04 -9.01
C THR A 104 -1.03 -9.46 -10.41
N HIS A 105 -2.05 -8.61 -10.56
CA HIS A 105 -2.37 -7.92 -11.81
C HIS A 105 -1.41 -6.75 -12.08
N THR A 106 -1.11 -6.51 -13.35
CA THR A 106 -0.33 -5.32 -13.76
C THR A 106 -1.28 -4.15 -14.01
N PHE A 107 -1.22 -3.14 -13.17
CA PHE A 107 -1.99 -1.91 -13.38
C PHE A 107 -1.38 -1.08 -14.52
N ARG A 108 -2.23 -0.69 -15.49
CA ARG A 108 -1.85 0.11 -16.66
C ARG A 108 -2.70 1.35 -16.74
N GLU A 109 -2.22 2.41 -16.09
CA GLU A 109 -2.86 3.71 -16.05
C GLU A 109 -1.85 4.79 -16.43
N LYS A 110 -2.31 5.94 -16.96
CA LYS A 110 -1.42 7.06 -17.23
C LYS A 110 -0.78 7.61 -15.97
N GLU A 111 -1.55 7.64 -14.89
CA GLU A 111 -1.12 8.11 -13.58
C GLU A 111 -1.65 7.17 -12.50
N ILE A 112 -0.78 6.78 -11.58
CA ILE A 112 -1.13 6.01 -10.39
C ILE A 112 -0.66 6.76 -9.17
N ASN A 113 -1.60 7.03 -8.26
CA ASN A 113 -1.32 7.66 -6.97
C ASN A 113 -1.46 6.61 -5.86
N ILE A 114 -0.41 6.45 -5.05
CA ILE A 114 -0.41 5.51 -3.92
C ILE A 114 -0.06 6.27 -2.65
N LYS A 115 -0.97 6.24 -1.67
CA LYS A 115 -0.73 6.80 -0.34
C LYS A 115 -0.77 5.71 0.70
N THR A 116 0.27 5.65 1.53
CA THR A 116 0.36 4.68 2.63
C THR A 116 0.66 5.36 3.94
N SER A 117 -0.03 4.96 5.00
CA SER A 117 0.20 5.52 6.33
C SER A 117 -0.04 4.47 7.44
N GLY A 118 0.28 4.81 8.68
CA GLY A 118 0.19 3.87 9.80
C GLY A 118 1.30 2.81 9.73
N ALA A 119 0.94 1.54 9.85
CA ALA A 119 1.84 0.38 9.73
C ALA A 119 1.45 -0.50 8.53
N SER A 120 1.07 0.12 7.42
CA SER A 120 0.51 -0.56 6.25
C SER A 120 1.56 -1.18 5.34
N ARG A 121 1.11 -2.12 4.51
CA ARG A 121 1.94 -2.75 3.48
C ARG A 121 1.21 -2.76 2.15
N VAL A 122 1.94 -2.40 1.08
CA VAL A 122 1.43 -2.45 -0.29
C VAL A 122 2.43 -3.17 -1.19
N GLU A 123 1.94 -4.12 -1.98
CA GLU A 123 2.70 -4.82 -3.00
C GLU A 123 1.96 -4.76 -4.33
N ILE A 124 2.58 -4.14 -5.36
CA ILE A 124 1.92 -3.84 -6.63
C ILE A 124 2.87 -4.04 -7.81
N LEU A 125 2.28 -4.46 -8.94
CA LEU A 125 2.92 -4.51 -10.24
C LEU A 125 2.23 -3.50 -11.17
N LEU A 126 2.99 -2.59 -11.81
CA LEU A 126 2.43 -1.53 -12.63
C LEU A 126 3.30 -1.15 -13.85
N GLU A 127 2.64 -0.54 -14.82
CA GLU A 127 3.24 0.16 -15.96
C GLU A 127 2.50 1.48 -16.11
N THR A 128 3.20 2.63 -15.92
CA THR A 128 2.55 3.96 -15.89
C THR A 128 3.47 5.05 -16.43
N ASP A 129 2.88 6.17 -16.86
CA ASP A 129 3.64 7.36 -17.21
C ASP A 129 4.09 8.11 -15.94
N LEU A 130 3.22 8.24 -14.95
CA LEU A 130 3.50 8.91 -13.68
C LEU A 130 3.08 8.05 -12.49
N LEU A 131 4.03 7.81 -11.59
CA LEU A 131 3.79 7.19 -10.29
C LEU A 131 4.02 8.23 -9.19
N ASP A 132 2.95 8.58 -8.46
CA ASP A 132 2.98 9.55 -7.35
C ASP A 132 2.80 8.80 -6.03
N LEU A 133 3.80 8.88 -5.15
CA LEU A 133 3.89 8.13 -3.91
C LEU A 133 3.99 9.04 -2.70
N ASP A 134 3.10 8.84 -1.73
CA ASP A 134 3.13 9.45 -0.41
C ASP A 134 3.18 8.34 0.66
N ILE A 135 4.33 8.16 1.30
CA ILE A 135 4.61 7.03 2.18
C ILE A 135 4.99 7.54 3.56
N SER A 136 4.14 7.30 4.54
CA SER A 136 4.35 7.82 5.90
C SER A 136 4.13 6.78 7.00
N GLY A 137 4.42 7.14 8.24
CA GLY A 137 4.29 6.26 9.41
C GLY A 137 5.41 5.22 9.48
N ALA A 138 5.07 3.96 9.60
CA ALA A 138 5.96 2.79 9.55
C ALA A 138 5.57 1.85 8.40
N SER A 139 5.21 2.43 7.25
CA SER A 139 4.66 1.71 6.11
C SER A 139 5.73 1.06 5.24
N LYS A 140 5.32 0.05 4.49
CA LYS A 140 6.16 -0.60 3.50
C LYS A 140 5.46 -0.66 2.15
N LEU A 141 6.06 -0.04 1.14
CA LEU A 141 5.61 -0.12 -0.25
C LEU A 141 6.63 -0.85 -1.11
N THR A 142 6.17 -1.84 -1.86
CA THR A 142 6.97 -2.55 -2.87
C THR A 142 6.30 -2.41 -4.23
N VAL A 143 7.03 -1.83 -5.17
CA VAL A 143 6.56 -1.63 -6.55
C VAL A 143 7.46 -2.42 -7.49
N LYS A 144 6.83 -3.08 -8.48
CA LYS A 144 7.48 -3.78 -9.59
C LYS A 144 6.94 -3.26 -10.93
N GLY A 145 7.72 -3.38 -12.00
CA GLY A 145 7.32 -2.98 -13.35
C GLY A 145 8.06 -1.75 -13.85
N SER A 146 7.34 -0.75 -14.34
CA SER A 146 7.95 0.47 -14.86
C SER A 146 7.08 1.71 -14.68
N ALA A 147 7.75 2.86 -14.51
CA ALA A 147 7.12 4.18 -14.53
C ALA A 147 8.00 5.13 -15.34
N ALA A 148 7.44 5.94 -16.25
CA ALA A 148 8.27 6.91 -16.95
C ALA A 148 8.84 7.94 -15.96
N LYS A 149 8.02 8.38 -15.00
CA LYS A 149 8.44 9.28 -13.91
C LYS A 149 7.91 8.77 -12.56
N GLN A 150 8.72 8.97 -11.52
CA GLN A 150 8.27 8.80 -10.13
C GLN A 150 8.43 10.12 -9.37
N LYS A 151 7.39 10.48 -8.61
CA LYS A 151 7.44 11.46 -7.54
C LYS A 151 7.22 10.75 -6.22
N ILE A 152 8.14 10.91 -5.27
CA ILE A 152 8.17 10.12 -4.04
C ILE A 152 8.35 11.06 -2.85
N ASP A 153 7.34 11.12 -1.99
CA ASP A 153 7.42 11.72 -0.68
C ASP A 153 7.44 10.60 0.37
N ILE A 154 8.55 10.42 1.08
CA ILE A 154 8.67 9.35 2.08
C ILE A 154 9.14 9.90 3.43
N SER A 155 8.41 9.56 4.48
CA SER A 155 8.66 10.08 5.82
C SER A 155 8.44 9.04 6.93
N GLY A 156 8.75 9.41 8.17
CA GLY A 156 8.62 8.54 9.33
C GLY A 156 9.67 7.44 9.35
N ALA A 157 9.28 6.22 9.70
CA ALA A 157 10.11 5.02 9.65
C ALA A 157 9.71 4.10 8.48
N SER A 158 9.34 4.70 7.35
CA SER A 158 8.77 4.01 6.19
C SER A 158 9.84 3.40 5.29
N LYS A 159 9.42 2.46 4.46
CA LYS A 159 10.31 1.79 3.51
C LYS A 159 9.69 1.68 2.13
N TYR A 160 10.40 2.22 1.13
CA TYR A 160 10.09 2.05 -0.28
C TYR A 160 11.07 1.09 -0.95
N ASN A 161 10.55 0.08 -1.65
CA ASN A 161 11.33 -0.85 -2.44
C ASN A 161 10.89 -0.79 -3.90
N GLY A 162 11.55 0.07 -4.68
CA GLY A 162 11.38 0.25 -6.11
C GLY A 162 12.50 -0.40 -6.96
N LYS A 163 13.32 -1.29 -6.39
CA LYS A 163 14.44 -1.91 -7.10
C LYS A 163 14.04 -2.62 -8.41
N ASN A 164 12.81 -3.16 -8.45
CA ASN A 164 12.25 -3.86 -9.61
C ASN A 164 11.23 -2.99 -10.38
N CYS A 165 11.23 -1.68 -10.17
CA CYS A 165 10.45 -0.70 -10.90
C CYS A 165 11.40 0.26 -11.63
N SER A 166 11.67 0.02 -12.90
CA SER A 166 12.56 0.90 -13.66
C SER A 166 11.86 2.22 -13.98
N SER A 167 12.60 3.32 -13.85
CA SER A 167 12.07 4.66 -14.16
C SER A 167 13.09 5.52 -14.86
N ASN A 168 12.62 6.34 -15.81
CA ASN A 168 13.51 7.29 -16.46
C ASN A 168 13.93 8.39 -15.49
N ASP A 169 12.96 9.07 -14.88
CA ASP A 169 13.21 10.18 -13.99
C ASP A 169 12.58 9.91 -12.61
N ILE A 170 13.32 10.17 -11.55
CA ILE A 170 12.84 10.05 -10.17
C ILE A 170 13.14 11.35 -9.43
N ASN A 171 12.08 11.90 -8.81
CA ASN A 171 12.20 12.95 -7.81
C ASN A 171 11.78 12.33 -6.45
N ILE A 172 12.64 12.43 -5.45
CA ILE A 172 12.38 11.90 -4.11
C ILE A 172 12.73 12.91 -3.02
N ASP A 173 11.77 13.11 -2.11
CA ASP A 173 11.98 13.78 -0.82
C ASP A 173 11.87 12.73 0.30
N ALA A 174 12.97 12.49 0.99
CA ALA A 174 13.07 11.49 2.04
C ALA A 174 13.40 12.15 3.39
N SER A 175 12.56 11.91 4.38
CA SER A 175 12.74 12.50 5.71
C SER A 175 12.53 11.49 6.85
N GLY A 176 12.85 11.90 8.07
CA GLY A 176 12.74 11.04 9.25
C GLY A 176 13.81 9.95 9.28
N ALA A 177 13.42 8.70 9.52
CA ALA A 177 14.27 7.51 9.48
C ALA A 177 13.85 6.57 8.34
N SER A 178 13.46 7.14 7.21
CA SER A 178 12.94 6.41 6.06
C SER A 178 14.04 5.76 5.22
N LYS A 179 13.66 4.73 4.44
CA LYS A 179 14.57 4.05 3.52
C LYS A 179 13.92 3.87 2.15
N ALA A 180 14.64 4.25 1.10
CA ALA A 180 14.20 4.04 -0.28
C ALA A 180 15.26 3.32 -1.10
N THR A 181 14.82 2.35 -1.94
CA THR A 181 15.68 1.72 -2.94
C THR A 181 15.07 1.96 -4.32
N LEU A 182 15.82 2.61 -5.20
CA LEU A 182 15.37 3.14 -6.47
C LEU A 182 16.07 2.47 -7.65
N ASN A 183 15.41 2.43 -8.80
CA ASN A 183 15.99 1.99 -10.07
C ASN A 183 15.75 3.11 -11.11
N CYS A 184 16.70 4.06 -11.18
CA CYS A 184 16.64 5.25 -12.01
C CYS A 184 17.59 5.15 -13.21
N ILE A 185 17.16 5.61 -14.39
CA ILE A 185 17.92 5.49 -15.63
C ILE A 185 18.51 6.85 -16.08
N ASN A 186 17.73 7.93 -16.04
CA ASN A 186 18.15 9.22 -16.61
C ASN A 186 18.45 10.27 -15.54
N ILE A 187 17.43 10.74 -14.81
CA ILE A 187 17.56 11.86 -13.87
C ILE A 187 17.10 11.43 -12.49
N LEU A 188 18.00 11.53 -11.52
CA LEU A 188 17.67 11.39 -10.10
C LEU A 188 17.83 12.73 -9.41
N ASP A 189 16.71 13.31 -8.96
CA ASP A 189 16.68 14.45 -8.06
C ASP A 189 16.29 13.93 -6.67
N ALA A 190 17.23 13.95 -5.71
CA ALA A 190 17.04 13.36 -4.38
C ALA A 190 17.36 14.37 -3.29
N GLU A 191 16.36 14.65 -2.46
CA GLU A 191 16.50 15.38 -1.21
C GLU A 191 16.33 14.43 -0.03
N ALA A 192 17.28 14.43 0.91
CA ALA A 192 17.26 13.55 2.05
C ALA A 192 17.57 14.33 3.34
N SER A 193 16.78 14.11 4.38
CA SER A 193 16.93 14.80 5.66
C SER A 193 16.70 13.85 6.86
N GLY A 194 17.11 14.30 8.05
CA GLY A 194 16.99 13.49 9.26
C GLY A 194 18.01 12.35 9.30
N ALA A 195 17.56 11.11 9.40
CA ALA A 195 18.34 9.88 9.34
C ALA A 195 17.85 8.98 8.19
N SER A 196 17.44 9.58 7.09
CA SER A 196 16.92 8.86 5.93
C SER A 196 18.05 8.30 5.04
N HIS A 197 17.74 7.21 4.33
CA HIS A 197 18.71 6.53 3.49
C HIS A 197 18.09 6.22 2.13
N VAL A 198 18.65 6.77 1.06
CA VAL A 198 18.22 6.57 -0.31
C VAL A 198 19.31 5.85 -1.08
N THR A 199 19.03 4.62 -1.52
CA THR A 199 19.93 3.82 -2.34
C THR A 199 19.41 3.76 -3.77
N TYR A 200 20.23 4.04 -4.76
CA TYR A 200 19.84 3.89 -6.16
C TYR A 200 20.69 2.82 -6.86
N LEU A 201 20.01 2.07 -7.73
CA LEU A 201 20.60 1.09 -8.62
C LEU A 201 20.91 1.76 -9.96
N ASN A 202 21.93 1.26 -10.66
CA ASN A 202 22.46 1.80 -11.90
C ASN A 202 23.18 3.16 -11.69
N GLU A 203 23.62 3.74 -12.78
CA GLU A 203 24.22 5.07 -12.81
C GLU A 203 23.31 5.99 -13.64
N PRO A 204 22.40 6.75 -13.01
CA PRO A 204 21.60 7.74 -13.72
C PRO A 204 22.50 8.72 -14.48
N LYS A 205 22.08 9.17 -15.68
CA LYS A 205 22.87 10.11 -16.50
C LYS A 205 23.09 11.44 -15.80
N LYS A 206 22.15 11.84 -14.93
CA LYS A 206 22.27 13.04 -14.11
C LYS A 206 21.77 12.74 -12.69
N ILE A 207 22.55 13.17 -11.71
CA ILE A 207 22.21 13.04 -10.30
C ILE A 207 22.34 14.40 -9.65
N ASN A 208 21.24 14.91 -9.09
CA ASN A 208 21.23 16.04 -8.18
C ASN A 208 20.87 15.49 -6.80
N LYS A 209 21.71 15.70 -5.81
CA LYS A 209 21.44 15.26 -4.45
C LYS A 209 21.71 16.35 -3.43
N SER A 210 20.81 16.48 -2.47
CA SER A 210 20.92 17.35 -1.31
C SER A 210 20.67 16.52 -0.05
N THR A 211 21.58 16.60 0.90
CA THR A 211 21.46 15.83 2.17
C THR A 211 21.64 16.74 3.36
N SER A 212 20.90 16.50 4.42
CA SER A 212 21.04 17.20 5.70
C SER A 212 20.85 16.26 6.89
N GLY A 213 21.45 16.57 8.02
CA GLY A 213 21.44 15.71 9.19
C GLY A 213 22.34 14.48 9.01
N ALA A 214 21.84 13.30 9.40
CA ALA A 214 22.52 12.01 9.25
C ALA A 214 21.96 11.20 8.06
N SER A 215 21.51 11.91 7.01
CA SER A 215 20.93 11.28 5.82
C SER A 215 21.98 10.94 4.77
N GLU A 216 21.67 9.97 3.93
CA GLU A 216 22.58 9.47 2.92
C GLU A 216 21.86 9.20 1.59
N VAL A 217 22.52 9.53 0.47
CA VAL A 217 22.08 9.21 -0.90
C VAL A 217 23.27 8.58 -1.63
N GLU A 218 23.21 7.28 -1.88
CA GLU A 218 24.35 6.50 -2.41
C GLU A 218 23.95 5.50 -3.49
N ALA A 219 24.94 5.08 -4.27
CA ALA A 219 24.80 3.95 -5.19
C ALA A 219 24.84 2.61 -4.41
N ASN A 220 24.13 1.60 -4.91
CA ASN A 220 24.11 0.25 -4.33
C ASN A 220 25.37 -0.50 -4.71
#